data_20fcd00a4c9a6a5796c4a491560b7f93
#
_entry.id   20fcd00a4c9a6a5796c4a491560b7f93
#
_cell.length_a   1.000
_cell.length_b   1.000
_cell.length_c   1.000
_cell.angle_alpha   90.00
_cell.angle_beta   90.00
_cell.angle_gamma   90.00
#
_symmetry.space_group_name_H-M   'P 1'
#
loop_
_entity.id
_entity.type
_entity.pdbx_description
1 polymer ?
#
loop_
_entity_poly.entity_id
_entity_poly.type
_entity_poly.pdbx_seq_one_letter_code
_entity_poly.pdbx_strand_id
1 'polypeptide(L)'
;MSSQIAVIVSSSDKDVVWTGLFYAIKGTKKQFMDDIRLVLWGPSEKIIAADSELSGMVREYLETGKPVWACRTCADRYGVARDMETLGCTVAYMGSLTAEWFK
;
A
#
# COMPACT_ATOMS: atom_id res chain seq x y z
N MET A 1 2.49 7.91 -24.45
CA MET A 1 2.43 8.46 -23.07
C MET A 1 2.27 7.33 -22.07
N SER A 2 2.98 7.42 -20.96
CA SER A 2 2.81 6.45 -19.91
C SER A 2 1.58 6.80 -19.06
N SER A 3 0.85 5.78 -18.60
CA SER A 3 -0.26 5.92 -17.67
C SER A 3 0.20 5.47 -16.29
N GLN A 4 -0.06 6.30 -15.29
CA GLN A 4 0.36 6.05 -13.91
C GLN A 4 -0.78 6.33 -12.96
N ILE A 5 -0.91 5.52 -11.93
CA ILE A 5 -1.92 5.70 -10.90
C ILE A 5 -1.33 5.31 -9.55
N ALA A 6 -1.72 6.04 -8.52
CA ALA A 6 -1.43 5.66 -7.15
C ALA A 6 -2.71 5.15 -6.50
N VAL A 7 -2.67 3.94 -5.96
CA VAL A 7 -3.77 3.39 -5.18
C VAL A 7 -3.43 3.65 -3.71
N ILE A 8 -4.17 4.57 -3.11
CA ILE A 8 -3.96 4.96 -1.71
C ILE A 8 -5.07 4.32 -0.87
N VAL A 9 -4.67 3.41 0.00
CA VAL A 9 -5.60 2.67 0.86
C VAL A 9 -5.53 3.26 2.26
N SER A 10 -6.63 3.86 2.73
CA SER A 10 -6.62 4.60 4.00
C SER A 10 -7.78 4.26 4.93
N SER A 11 -8.52 3.18 4.68
CA SER A 11 -9.69 2.81 5.48
C SER A 11 -9.37 1.80 6.57
N SER A 12 -10.18 1.75 7.61
CA SER A 12 -10.17 0.69 8.61
C SER A 12 -11.20 -0.40 8.31
N ASP A 13 -11.96 -0.26 7.24
CA ASP A 13 -12.93 -1.27 6.81
C ASP A 13 -12.21 -2.33 5.98
N LYS A 14 -12.30 -3.58 6.41
CA LYS A 14 -11.59 -4.68 5.75
C LYS A 14 -11.97 -4.83 4.29
N ASP A 15 -13.24 -4.68 3.96
CA ASP A 15 -13.70 -4.85 2.58
C ASP A 15 -13.19 -3.74 1.67
N VAL A 16 -13.12 -2.52 2.18
CA VAL A 16 -12.55 -1.38 1.44
C VAL A 16 -11.06 -1.62 1.19
N VAL A 17 -10.33 -2.02 2.23
CA VAL A 17 -8.89 -2.32 2.11
C VAL A 17 -8.67 -3.46 1.13
N TRP A 18 -9.45 -4.54 1.27
CA TRP A 18 -9.38 -5.69 0.38
C TRP A 18 -9.55 -5.27 -1.08
N THR A 19 -10.56 -4.43 -1.34
CA THR A 19 -10.87 -3.97 -2.71
C THR A 19 -9.70 -3.18 -3.30
N GLY A 20 -9.11 -2.27 -2.53
CA GLY A 20 -7.96 -1.49 -3.00
C GLY A 20 -6.75 -2.36 -3.28
N LEU A 21 -6.45 -3.30 -2.38
CA LEU A 21 -5.34 -4.23 -2.57
C LEU A 21 -5.58 -5.13 -3.79
N PHE A 22 -6.80 -5.63 -3.94
CA PHE A 22 -7.17 -6.48 -5.07
C PHE A 22 -6.95 -5.74 -6.39
N TYR A 23 -7.41 -4.49 -6.48
CA TYR A 23 -7.22 -3.70 -7.69
C TYR A 23 -5.73 -3.48 -7.99
N ALA A 24 -4.94 -3.14 -6.98
CA ALA A 24 -3.51 -2.91 -7.16
C ALA A 24 -2.80 -4.19 -7.66
N ILE A 25 -3.13 -5.34 -7.07
CA ILE A 25 -2.55 -6.63 -7.45
C ILE A 25 -2.96 -6.99 -8.88
N LYS A 26 -4.27 -6.98 -9.15
CA LYS A 26 -4.80 -7.38 -10.45
C LYS A 26 -4.33 -6.44 -11.55
N GLY A 27 -4.41 -5.13 -11.29
CA GLY A 27 -4.01 -4.12 -12.26
C GLY A 27 -2.53 -4.19 -12.60
N THR A 28 -1.70 -4.51 -11.61
CA THR A 28 -0.26 -4.67 -11.86
C THR A 28 0.02 -5.94 -12.64
N LYS A 29 -0.60 -7.06 -12.27
CA LYS A 29 -0.39 -8.33 -12.98
C LYS A 29 -0.92 -8.32 -14.41
N LYS A 30 -2.04 -7.63 -14.62
CA LYS A 30 -2.67 -7.54 -15.94
C LYS A 30 -2.25 -6.31 -16.73
N GLN A 31 -1.40 -5.48 -16.15
CA GLN A 31 -0.88 -4.26 -16.79
C GLN A 31 -2.01 -3.33 -17.28
N PHE A 32 -2.99 -3.07 -16.40
CA PHE A 32 -4.08 -2.13 -16.70
C PHE A 32 -3.53 -0.72 -16.96
N MET A 33 -2.45 -0.38 -16.30
CA MET A 33 -1.73 0.88 -16.43
C MET A 33 -0.24 0.59 -16.57
N ASP A 34 0.52 1.54 -17.07
CA ASP A 34 1.98 1.38 -17.18
C ASP A 34 2.64 1.26 -15.81
N ASP A 35 2.11 1.97 -14.81
CA ASP A 35 2.62 1.88 -13.46
C ASP A 35 1.48 2.07 -12.44
N ILE A 36 1.38 1.17 -11.50
CA ILE A 36 0.45 1.27 -10.38
C ILE A 36 1.30 1.25 -9.11
N ARG A 37 1.16 2.30 -8.30
CA ARG A 37 1.86 2.41 -7.02
C ARG A 37 0.88 2.19 -5.89
N LEU A 38 1.24 1.32 -4.95
CA LEU A 38 0.39 1.00 -3.81
C LEU A 38 0.91 1.71 -2.56
N VAL A 39 0.06 2.51 -1.95
CA VAL A 39 0.38 3.27 -0.74
C VAL A 39 -0.60 2.89 0.36
N LEU A 40 -0.08 2.48 1.51
CA LEU A 40 -0.86 2.21 2.71
C LEU A 40 -0.79 3.43 3.61
N TRP A 41 -1.93 3.98 3.97
CA TRP A 41 -2.03 5.22 4.70
C TRP A 41 -3.10 5.12 5.79
N GLY A 42 -2.90 5.79 6.91
CA GLY A 42 -3.89 5.86 7.96
C GLY A 42 -4.23 4.50 8.57
N PRO A 43 -5.49 4.27 8.94
CA PRO A 43 -5.88 3.06 9.67
C PRO A 43 -5.74 1.77 8.86
N SER A 44 -5.53 1.84 7.53
CA SER A 44 -5.29 0.63 6.75
C SER A 44 -4.05 -0.10 7.23
N GLU A 45 -3.02 0.61 7.68
CA GLU A 45 -1.80 -0.02 8.18
C GLU A 45 -2.08 -0.86 9.42
N LYS A 46 -2.94 -0.35 10.31
CA LYS A 46 -3.33 -1.05 11.53
C LYS A 46 -4.09 -2.34 11.22
N ILE A 47 -5.08 -2.27 10.33
CA ILE A 47 -5.90 -3.44 10.03
C ILE A 47 -5.11 -4.49 9.23
N ILE A 48 -4.22 -4.06 8.33
CA ILE A 48 -3.36 -4.97 7.58
C ILE A 48 -2.43 -5.72 8.53
N ALA A 49 -1.83 -5.02 9.50
CA ALA A 49 -0.94 -5.64 10.47
C ALA A 49 -1.64 -6.73 11.29
N ALA A 50 -2.94 -6.57 11.55
CA ALA A 50 -3.72 -7.48 12.38
C ALA A 50 -4.45 -8.57 11.61
N ASP A 51 -4.46 -8.54 10.29
CA ASP A 51 -5.27 -9.44 9.47
C ASP A 51 -4.39 -10.22 8.51
N SER A 52 -4.40 -11.55 8.65
CA SER A 52 -3.50 -12.42 7.87
C SER A 52 -3.86 -12.46 6.38
N GLU A 53 -5.13 -12.32 6.04
CA GLU A 53 -5.54 -12.28 4.64
C GLU A 53 -5.02 -11.01 3.96
N LEU A 54 -5.20 -9.87 4.61
CA LEU A 54 -4.75 -8.59 4.07
C LEU A 54 -3.22 -8.54 3.99
N SER A 55 -2.53 -9.03 5.03
CA SER A 55 -1.06 -9.15 5.00
C SER A 55 -0.59 -10.02 3.85
N GLY A 56 -1.29 -11.13 3.61
CA GLY A 56 -0.99 -12.03 2.48
C GLY A 56 -1.15 -11.34 1.14
N MET A 57 -2.15 -10.48 0.99
CA MET A 57 -2.35 -9.70 -0.23
C MET A 57 -1.22 -8.70 -0.45
N VAL A 58 -0.76 -8.04 0.61
CA VAL A 58 0.39 -7.13 0.50
C VAL A 58 1.63 -7.90 0.01
N ARG A 59 1.86 -9.10 0.56
CA ARG A 59 2.98 -9.95 0.10
C ARG A 59 2.82 -10.32 -1.37
N GLU A 60 1.60 -10.63 -1.80
CA GLU A 60 1.32 -10.96 -3.19
C GLU A 60 1.68 -9.78 -4.11
N TYR A 61 1.35 -8.58 -3.72
CA TYR A 61 1.75 -7.39 -4.49
C TYR A 61 3.28 -7.26 -4.55
N LEU A 62 3.95 -7.46 -3.40
CA LEU A 62 5.42 -7.38 -3.35
C LEU A 62 6.10 -8.41 -4.27
N GLU A 63 5.47 -9.56 -4.48
CA GLU A 63 5.99 -10.59 -5.38
C GLU A 63 6.04 -10.13 -6.84
N THR A 64 5.32 -9.07 -7.19
CA THR A 64 5.40 -8.49 -8.55
C THR A 64 6.71 -7.73 -8.77
N GLY A 65 7.51 -7.55 -7.73
CA GLY A 65 8.76 -6.79 -7.78
C GLY A 65 8.60 -5.30 -7.50
N LYS A 66 7.37 -4.84 -7.25
CA LYS A 66 7.11 -3.43 -6.95
C LYS A 66 7.06 -3.19 -5.45
N PRO A 67 7.50 -2.00 -4.99
CA PRO A 67 7.43 -1.68 -3.57
C PRO A 67 6.01 -1.39 -3.12
N VAL A 68 5.73 -1.68 -1.85
CA VAL A 68 4.53 -1.20 -1.17
C VAL A 68 4.98 -0.13 -0.18
N TRP A 69 4.42 1.06 -0.30
CA TRP A 69 4.76 2.20 0.53
C TRP A 69 3.83 2.27 1.73
N ALA A 70 4.37 2.53 2.91
CA ALA A 70 3.56 2.73 4.11
C ALA A 70 3.96 4.06 4.76
N CYS A 71 2.97 4.86 5.16
CA CYS A 71 3.23 6.17 5.74
C CYS A 71 3.86 6.05 7.12
N ARG A 72 5.03 6.68 7.31
CA ARG A 72 5.77 6.65 8.59
C ARG A 72 4.96 7.26 9.73
N THR A 73 4.37 8.42 9.50
CA THR A 73 3.58 9.12 10.52
C THR A 73 2.41 8.25 11.00
N CYS A 74 1.71 7.62 10.06
CA CYS A 74 0.58 6.75 10.40
C CYS A 74 1.05 5.47 11.09
N ALA A 75 2.15 4.88 10.62
CA ALA A 75 2.70 3.67 11.23
C ALA A 75 3.10 3.92 12.68
N ASP A 76 3.72 5.08 12.94
CA ASP A 76 4.11 5.46 14.31
C ASP A 76 2.87 5.71 15.17
N ARG A 77 1.86 6.39 14.61
CA ARG A 77 0.61 6.65 15.34
C ARG A 77 -0.06 5.37 15.83
N TYR A 78 -0.08 4.34 14.99
CA TYR A 78 -0.76 3.08 15.32
C TYR A 78 0.19 2.04 15.91
N GLY A 79 1.47 2.36 16.05
CA GLY A 79 2.45 1.46 16.64
C GLY A 79 2.74 0.24 15.77
N VAL A 80 2.64 0.37 14.45
CA VAL A 80 2.79 -0.75 13.51
C VAL A 80 3.96 -0.58 12.54
N ALA A 81 4.88 0.36 12.80
CA ALA A 81 6.01 0.60 11.91
C ALA A 81 6.84 -0.67 11.69
N ARG A 82 7.16 -1.39 12.78
CA ARG A 82 7.91 -2.63 12.68
C ARG A 82 7.13 -3.71 11.94
N ASP A 83 5.81 -3.77 12.16
CA ASP A 83 4.96 -4.75 11.46
C ASP A 83 4.99 -4.49 9.95
N MET A 84 4.91 -3.22 9.54
CA MET A 84 4.97 -2.85 8.12
C MET A 84 6.33 -3.20 7.52
N GLU A 85 7.41 -2.92 8.23
CA GLU A 85 8.76 -3.24 7.77
C GLU A 85 8.97 -4.75 7.67
N THR A 86 8.51 -5.50 8.66
CA THR A 86 8.61 -6.97 8.67
C THR A 86 7.82 -7.58 7.51
N LEU A 87 6.67 -6.99 7.18
CA LEU A 87 5.85 -7.43 6.05
C LEU A 87 6.56 -7.20 4.71
N GLY A 88 7.50 -6.26 4.65
CA GLY A 88 8.26 -5.93 3.45
C GLY A 88 7.93 -4.57 2.87
N CYS A 89 7.10 -3.78 3.56
CA CYS A 89 6.76 -2.43 3.10
C CYS A 89 7.92 -1.48 3.28
N THR A 90 8.00 -0.49 2.40
CA THR A 90 8.92 0.64 2.57
C THR A 90 8.20 1.72 3.36
N VAL A 91 8.64 1.94 4.59
CA VAL A 91 8.04 2.93 5.48
C VAL A 91 8.73 4.27 5.27
N ALA A 92 7.98 5.27 4.83
CA ALA A 92 8.53 6.58 4.48
C ALA A 92 7.51 7.68 4.75
N TYR A 93 7.97 8.93 4.75
CA TYR A 93 7.08 10.08 4.91
C TYR A 93 6.35 10.34 3.59
N MET A 94 5.15 9.80 3.48
CA MET A 94 4.44 9.73 2.21
C MET A 94 3.86 11.06 1.75
N GLY A 95 3.65 12.01 2.66
CA GLY A 95 3.13 13.31 2.26
C GLY A 95 4.01 14.02 1.24
N SER A 96 5.31 14.09 1.51
CA SER A 96 6.25 14.70 0.58
C SER A 96 6.49 13.85 -0.67
N LEU A 97 6.54 12.53 -0.50
CA LEU A 97 6.80 11.63 -1.63
C LEU A 97 5.64 11.64 -2.63
N THR A 98 4.39 11.56 -2.14
CA THR A 98 3.23 11.61 -3.04
C THR A 98 3.11 12.99 -3.72
N ALA A 99 3.47 14.06 -3.02
CA ALA A 99 3.49 15.39 -3.62
C ALA A 99 4.45 15.45 -4.82
N GLU A 100 5.60 14.79 -4.71
CA GLU A 100 6.54 14.69 -5.85
C GLU A 100 5.91 13.93 -7.02
N TRP A 101 5.19 12.84 -6.74
CA TRP A 101 4.59 12.04 -7.80
C TRP A 101 3.52 12.80 -8.60
N PHE A 102 2.84 13.75 -7.96
CA PHE A 102 1.69 14.44 -8.56
C PHE A 102 2.04 15.84 -9.10
N LYS A 103 3.30 16.19 -9.14
CA LYS A 103 3.74 17.47 -9.74
C LYS A 103 3.81 17.39 -11.25
#